data_7d8decc0162c05fa7a5e33cd929a707c
#
_entry.id   7d8decc0162c05fa7a5e33cd929a707c
#
_cell.length_a   1.000
_cell.length_b   1.000
_cell.length_c   1.000
_cell.angle_alpha   90.00
_cell.angle_beta   90.00
_cell.angle_gamma   90.00
#
_symmetry.space_group_name_H-M   'P 1'
#
loop_
_entity.id
_entity.type
_entity.pdbx_description
1 polymer ?
#
loop_
_entity_poly.entity_id
_entity_poly.type
_entity_poly.pdbx_seq_one_letter_code
_entity_poly.pdbx_strand_id
1 'polypeptide(L)'
;MNATPDVIAALITDLCGSDESLRTQASFALGVLGEPAVAPLTLLLESPSSEIRKRVAWVLGVIGAPALPTLLALAEGTDQTLRIEALRVLGVVGEARALNQLIVGLTDTDPRVAARAARALGKIGDPRAYHPLVTALQHPASDVRYEACRALVDLHVLDAVPVLHAMAETDATKTTWGAPVADAAQRAADELASSAAVPDHDEQFARVNEILRQQRGDANTE
;
A
#
# COMPACT_ATOMS: atom_id res chain seq x y z
N MET A 1 -28.32 -0.87 13.59
CA MET A 1 -28.24 -2.16 14.34
C MET A 1 -27.40 -1.92 15.57
N ASN A 2 -27.85 -2.35 16.76
CA ASN A 2 -27.01 -2.30 17.94
C ASN A 2 -25.91 -3.37 17.81
N ALA A 3 -24.66 -2.96 17.87
CA ALA A 3 -23.48 -3.84 17.81
C ALA A 3 -23.34 -4.59 19.15
N THR A 4 -24.13 -5.63 19.37
CA THR A 4 -23.92 -6.51 20.53
C THR A 4 -22.76 -7.46 20.27
N PRO A 5 -22.00 -7.85 21.33
CA PRO A 5 -20.89 -8.81 21.17
C PRO A 5 -21.31 -10.10 20.44
N ASP A 6 -22.51 -10.59 20.67
CA ASP A 6 -23.03 -11.81 20.02
C ASP A 6 -23.23 -11.64 18.53
N VAL A 7 -23.69 -10.47 18.07
CA VAL A 7 -23.83 -10.16 16.65
C VAL A 7 -22.46 -10.12 15.97
N ILE A 8 -21.47 -9.48 16.60
CA ILE A 8 -20.11 -9.42 16.09
C ILE A 8 -19.50 -10.83 16.01
N ALA A 9 -19.68 -11.66 17.05
CA ALA A 9 -19.17 -13.03 17.06
C ALA A 9 -19.81 -13.91 15.95
N ALA A 10 -21.10 -13.78 15.70
CA ALA A 10 -21.77 -14.46 14.60
C ALA A 10 -21.22 -14.04 13.23
N LEU A 11 -21.07 -12.72 13.00
CA LEU A 11 -20.52 -12.20 11.76
C LEU A 11 -19.05 -12.63 11.54
N ILE A 12 -18.24 -12.72 12.61
CA ILE A 12 -16.87 -13.23 12.54
C ILE A 12 -16.88 -14.73 12.15
N THR A 13 -17.81 -15.50 12.67
CA THR A 13 -17.96 -16.92 12.30
C THR A 13 -18.27 -17.05 10.81
N ASP A 14 -19.19 -16.24 10.29
CA ASP A 14 -19.53 -16.20 8.87
C ASP A 14 -18.35 -15.72 8.01
N LEU A 15 -17.61 -14.70 8.45
CA LEU A 15 -16.41 -14.20 7.78
C LEU A 15 -15.34 -15.29 7.61
N CYS A 16 -15.18 -16.16 8.61
CA CYS A 16 -14.23 -17.27 8.59
C CYS A 16 -14.77 -18.54 7.90
N GLY A 17 -16.05 -18.60 7.65
CA GLY A 17 -16.74 -19.76 7.06
C GLY A 17 -16.36 -20.04 5.61
N SER A 18 -16.90 -21.14 5.07
CA SER A 18 -16.68 -21.57 3.67
C SER A 18 -17.67 -20.97 2.68
N ASP A 19 -18.86 -20.52 3.14
CA ASP A 19 -19.89 -19.93 2.29
C ASP A 19 -19.50 -18.52 1.84
N GLU A 20 -19.38 -18.33 0.52
CA GLU A 20 -18.95 -17.07 -0.07
C GLU A 20 -19.97 -15.93 0.12
N SER A 21 -21.25 -16.26 0.07
CA SER A 21 -22.33 -15.29 0.25
C SER A 21 -22.35 -14.75 1.68
N LEU A 22 -22.28 -15.66 2.67
CA LEU A 22 -22.23 -15.30 4.08
C LEU A 22 -20.95 -14.50 4.40
N ARG A 23 -19.79 -14.91 3.85
CA ARG A 23 -18.53 -14.16 4.00
C ARG A 23 -18.65 -12.74 3.51
N THR A 24 -19.22 -12.54 2.32
CA THR A 24 -19.39 -11.21 1.72
C THR A 24 -20.30 -10.35 2.57
N GLN A 25 -21.47 -10.89 2.97
CA GLN A 25 -22.41 -10.18 3.83
C GLN A 25 -21.80 -9.81 5.18
N ALA A 26 -21.08 -10.74 5.82
CA ALA A 26 -20.40 -10.52 7.08
C ALA A 26 -19.30 -9.43 6.97
N SER A 27 -18.55 -9.45 5.86
CA SER A 27 -17.50 -8.43 5.60
C SER A 27 -18.09 -7.03 5.55
N PHE A 28 -19.18 -6.84 4.80
CA PHE A 28 -19.87 -5.55 4.73
C PHE A 28 -20.50 -5.15 6.05
N ALA A 29 -21.17 -6.09 6.74
CA ALA A 29 -21.81 -5.82 8.02
C ALA A 29 -20.79 -5.38 9.09
N LEU A 30 -19.65 -6.08 9.20
CA LEU A 30 -18.56 -5.72 10.10
C LEU A 30 -17.95 -4.35 9.76
N GLY A 31 -17.78 -4.06 8.46
CA GLY A 31 -17.33 -2.75 8.00
C GLY A 31 -18.26 -1.62 8.41
N VAL A 32 -19.58 -1.83 8.28
CA VAL A 32 -20.62 -0.85 8.69
C VAL A 32 -20.69 -0.69 10.21
N LEU A 33 -20.45 -1.75 10.97
CA LEU A 33 -20.40 -1.68 12.43
C LEU A 33 -19.25 -0.79 12.95
N GLY A 34 -18.15 -0.73 12.21
CA GLY A 34 -17.04 0.17 12.49
C GLY A 34 -16.25 -0.23 13.74
N GLU A 35 -15.98 0.76 14.63
CA GLU A 35 -15.10 0.62 15.78
C GLU A 35 -15.38 -0.60 16.68
N PRO A 36 -16.63 -0.97 17.02
CA PRO A 36 -16.90 -2.15 17.85
C PRO A 36 -16.37 -3.47 17.28
N ALA A 37 -16.19 -3.57 15.96
CA ALA A 37 -15.66 -4.76 15.31
C ALA A 37 -14.12 -4.81 15.28
N VAL A 38 -13.41 -3.68 15.54
CA VAL A 38 -11.95 -3.59 15.39
C VAL A 38 -11.21 -4.59 16.28
N ALA A 39 -11.45 -4.55 17.59
CA ALA A 39 -10.73 -5.41 18.53
C ALA A 39 -10.94 -6.91 18.25
N PRO A 40 -12.17 -7.42 18.02
CA PRO A 40 -12.38 -8.81 17.65
C PRO A 40 -11.72 -9.18 16.31
N LEU A 41 -11.71 -8.28 15.32
CA LEU A 41 -11.08 -8.52 14.02
C LEU A 41 -9.55 -8.59 14.12
N THR A 42 -8.94 -7.74 14.95
CA THR A 42 -7.47 -7.74 15.08
C THR A 42 -6.94 -9.04 15.68
N LEU A 43 -7.68 -9.75 16.52
CA LEU A 43 -7.31 -11.09 17.01
C LEU A 43 -7.14 -12.10 15.86
N LEU A 44 -7.88 -11.94 14.77
CA LEU A 44 -7.79 -12.83 13.61
C LEU A 44 -6.56 -12.55 12.72
N LEU A 45 -5.78 -11.50 12.98
CA LEU A 45 -4.50 -11.26 12.31
C LEU A 45 -3.44 -12.31 12.70
N GLU A 46 -3.63 -13.04 13.80
CA GLU A 46 -2.83 -14.19 14.19
C GLU A 46 -3.25 -15.49 13.50
N SER A 47 -4.34 -15.49 12.74
CA SER A 47 -4.84 -16.70 12.08
C SER A 47 -3.76 -17.34 11.21
N PRO A 48 -3.55 -18.66 11.25
CA PRO A 48 -2.65 -19.36 10.35
C PRO A 48 -3.09 -19.26 8.88
N SER A 49 -4.40 -19.05 8.65
CA SER A 49 -4.95 -18.89 7.30
C SER A 49 -4.65 -17.50 6.72
N SER A 50 -3.85 -17.46 5.66
CA SER A 50 -3.58 -16.21 4.94
C SER A 50 -4.86 -15.59 4.34
N GLU A 51 -5.84 -16.41 3.98
CA GLU A 51 -7.12 -15.95 3.45
C GLU A 51 -7.97 -15.24 4.50
N ILE A 52 -7.98 -15.74 5.74
CA ILE A 52 -8.64 -15.05 6.85
C ILE A 52 -7.95 -13.73 7.12
N ARG A 53 -6.61 -13.70 7.23
CA ARG A 53 -5.87 -12.45 7.44
C ARG A 53 -6.12 -11.41 6.33
N LYS A 54 -6.22 -11.84 5.06
CA LYS A 54 -6.54 -10.94 3.94
C LYS A 54 -7.94 -10.35 4.06
N ARG A 55 -8.94 -11.17 4.39
CA ARG A 55 -10.34 -10.71 4.59
C ARG A 55 -10.43 -9.72 5.73
N VAL A 56 -9.81 -10.06 6.87
CA VAL A 56 -9.75 -9.17 8.04
C VAL A 56 -9.12 -7.83 7.67
N ALA A 57 -8.01 -7.85 6.95
CA ALA A 57 -7.37 -6.62 6.49
C ALA A 57 -8.28 -5.78 5.60
N TRP A 58 -9.04 -6.43 4.71
CA TRP A 58 -9.99 -5.73 3.86
C TRP A 58 -11.10 -5.08 4.70
N VAL A 59 -11.67 -5.81 5.66
CA VAL A 59 -12.72 -5.28 6.58
C VAL A 59 -12.17 -4.12 7.40
N LEU A 60 -10.96 -4.25 7.98
CA LEU A 60 -10.31 -3.15 8.71
C LEU A 60 -10.03 -1.94 7.82
N GLY A 61 -9.71 -2.18 6.54
CA GLY A 61 -9.58 -1.13 5.52
C GLY A 61 -10.91 -0.40 5.26
N VAL A 62 -12.02 -1.13 5.21
CA VAL A 62 -13.37 -0.53 5.09
C VAL A 62 -13.75 0.27 6.33
N ILE A 63 -13.41 -0.22 7.53
CA ILE A 63 -13.60 0.52 8.80
C ILE A 63 -12.77 1.81 8.78
N GLY A 64 -11.55 1.76 8.24
CA GLY A 64 -10.71 2.93 8.06
C GLY A 64 -10.19 3.54 9.36
N ALA A 65 -10.32 4.85 9.51
CA ALA A 65 -9.78 5.64 10.61
C ALA A 65 -10.05 5.12 12.03
N PRO A 66 -11.21 4.54 12.37
CA PRO A 66 -11.44 3.93 13.68
C PRO A 66 -10.51 2.76 14.04
N ALA A 67 -9.99 2.04 13.04
CA ALA A 67 -9.05 0.94 13.29
C ALA A 67 -7.60 1.42 13.58
N LEU A 68 -7.28 2.67 13.25
CA LEU A 68 -5.93 3.21 13.29
C LEU A 68 -5.24 3.10 14.66
N PRO A 69 -5.85 3.50 15.79
CA PRO A 69 -5.19 3.44 17.11
C PRO A 69 -4.73 2.02 17.46
N THR A 70 -5.60 1.02 17.23
CA THR A 70 -5.29 -0.38 17.52
C THR A 70 -4.18 -0.91 16.60
N LEU A 71 -4.23 -0.57 15.31
CA LEU A 71 -3.22 -1.01 14.35
C LEU A 71 -1.84 -0.38 14.63
N LEU A 72 -1.79 0.89 15.04
CA LEU A 72 -0.55 1.55 15.45
C LEU A 72 0.05 0.86 16.68
N ALA A 73 -0.76 0.57 17.70
CA ALA A 73 -0.30 -0.15 18.89
C ALA A 73 0.24 -1.55 18.56
N LEU A 74 -0.42 -2.29 17.64
CA LEU A 74 0.09 -3.59 17.16
C LEU A 74 1.39 -3.46 16.38
N ALA A 75 1.57 -2.40 15.59
CA ALA A 75 2.80 -2.15 14.85
C ALA A 75 4.00 -1.82 15.75
N GLU A 76 3.77 -1.31 16.96
CA GLU A 76 4.77 -1.05 18.01
C GLU A 76 4.99 -2.24 18.94
N GLY A 77 4.13 -3.25 18.89
CA GLY A 77 4.15 -4.41 19.76
C GLY A 77 5.41 -5.27 19.60
N THR A 78 5.64 -6.17 20.55
CA THR A 78 6.80 -7.09 20.55
C THR A 78 6.61 -8.29 19.63
N ASP A 79 5.36 -8.67 19.32
CA ASP A 79 5.08 -9.79 18.41
C ASP A 79 5.37 -9.41 16.97
N GLN A 80 6.36 -10.08 16.39
CA GLN A 80 6.84 -9.84 15.04
C GLN A 80 5.75 -10.10 13.97
N THR A 81 4.95 -11.14 14.15
CA THR A 81 3.88 -11.49 13.20
C THR A 81 2.81 -10.41 13.20
N LEU A 82 2.42 -9.96 14.39
CA LEU A 82 1.44 -8.88 14.52
C LEU A 82 1.97 -7.56 13.97
N ARG A 83 3.26 -7.21 14.18
CA ARG A 83 3.84 -6.02 13.55
C ARG A 83 3.73 -6.08 12.02
N ILE A 84 4.11 -7.21 11.41
CA ILE A 84 4.02 -7.40 9.95
C ILE A 84 2.59 -7.24 9.47
N GLU A 85 1.62 -7.88 10.13
CA GLU A 85 0.22 -7.83 9.74
C GLU A 85 -0.38 -6.43 9.96
N ALA A 86 -0.06 -5.77 11.09
CA ALA A 86 -0.50 -4.41 11.37
C ALA A 86 -0.01 -3.42 10.29
N LEU A 87 1.28 -3.44 9.94
CA LEU A 87 1.82 -2.60 8.87
C LEU A 87 1.16 -2.89 7.51
N ARG A 88 0.85 -4.16 7.24
CA ARG A 88 0.11 -4.53 6.03
C ARG A 88 -1.29 -3.92 6.02
N VAL A 89 -2.00 -3.97 7.14
CA VAL A 89 -3.35 -3.41 7.27
C VAL A 89 -3.31 -1.89 7.22
N LEU A 90 -2.33 -1.24 7.87
CA LEU A 90 -2.13 0.22 7.79
C LEU A 90 -1.97 0.69 6.33
N GLY A 91 -1.25 -0.06 5.51
CA GLY A 91 -1.16 0.21 4.07
C GLY A 91 -2.47 -0.02 3.30
N VAL A 92 -3.40 -0.85 3.80
CA VAL A 92 -4.74 -1.03 3.21
C VAL A 92 -5.69 0.09 3.66
N VAL A 93 -5.61 0.48 4.93
CA VAL A 93 -6.39 1.61 5.49
C VAL A 93 -6.05 2.92 4.79
N GLY A 94 -4.78 3.10 4.39
CA GLY A 94 -4.36 4.25 3.58
C GLY A 94 -4.35 5.60 4.29
N GLU A 95 -4.44 5.61 5.61
CA GLU A 95 -4.50 6.85 6.39
C GLU A 95 -3.11 7.49 6.55
N ALA A 96 -2.97 8.76 6.13
CA ALA A 96 -1.72 9.51 6.24
C ALA A 96 -1.20 9.63 7.69
N ARG A 97 -2.07 9.48 8.68
CA ARG A 97 -1.68 9.45 10.11
C ARG A 97 -0.79 8.26 10.49
N ALA A 98 -0.79 7.19 9.68
CA ALA A 98 0.10 6.04 9.86
C ALA A 98 1.53 6.31 9.37
N LEU A 99 1.77 7.37 8.61
CA LEU A 99 3.02 7.63 7.92
C LEU A 99 4.24 7.54 8.84
N ASN A 100 4.23 8.24 9.97
CA ASN A 100 5.37 8.27 10.88
C ASN A 100 5.72 6.88 11.41
N GLN A 101 4.71 6.08 11.78
CA GLN A 101 4.91 4.71 12.25
C GLN A 101 5.48 3.81 11.16
N LEU A 102 5.02 3.97 9.91
CA LEU A 102 5.55 3.23 8.78
C LEU A 102 7.00 3.63 8.46
N ILE A 103 7.36 4.92 8.59
CA ILE A 103 8.74 5.39 8.44
C ILE A 103 9.65 4.76 9.52
N VAL A 104 9.20 4.70 10.77
CA VAL A 104 9.93 4.00 11.85
C VAL A 104 10.08 2.52 11.49
N GLY A 105 9.04 1.89 10.95
CA GLY A 105 9.07 0.50 10.53
C GLY A 105 10.13 0.17 9.48
N LEU A 106 10.60 1.13 8.66
CA LEU A 106 11.69 0.92 7.71
C LEU A 106 13.03 0.55 8.38
N THR A 107 13.20 0.92 9.64
CA THR A 107 14.41 0.63 10.44
C THR A 107 14.23 -0.52 11.43
N ASP A 108 13.15 -1.30 11.31
CA ASP A 108 12.92 -2.46 12.18
C ASP A 108 14.06 -3.47 12.03
N THR A 109 14.43 -4.09 13.13
CA THR A 109 15.49 -5.13 13.16
C THR A 109 15.13 -6.39 12.35
N ASP A 110 13.82 -6.65 12.16
CA ASP A 110 13.36 -7.69 11.25
C ASP A 110 13.15 -7.13 9.84
N PRO A 111 13.93 -7.59 8.85
CA PRO A 111 13.80 -7.12 7.47
C PRO A 111 12.43 -7.38 6.85
N ARG A 112 11.65 -8.35 7.37
CA ARG A 112 10.28 -8.58 6.88
C ARG A 112 9.33 -7.47 7.33
N VAL A 113 9.53 -6.93 8.53
CA VAL A 113 8.80 -5.77 9.04
C VAL A 113 9.17 -4.54 8.20
N ALA A 114 10.48 -4.30 7.99
CA ALA A 114 10.96 -3.18 7.19
C ALA A 114 10.47 -3.22 5.73
N ALA A 115 10.51 -4.39 5.08
CA ALA A 115 9.96 -4.56 3.73
C ALA A 115 8.44 -4.30 3.68
N ARG A 116 7.71 -4.71 4.72
CA ARG A 116 6.28 -4.44 4.81
C ARG A 116 5.97 -2.97 5.00
N ALA A 117 6.78 -2.27 5.79
CA ALA A 117 6.70 -0.83 5.98
C ALA A 117 6.93 -0.07 4.66
N ALA A 118 7.97 -0.44 3.90
CA ALA A 118 8.25 0.14 2.58
C ALA A 118 7.03 0.01 1.65
N ARG A 119 6.48 -1.19 1.54
CA ARG A 119 5.30 -1.45 0.72
C ARG A 119 4.06 -0.68 1.18
N ALA A 120 3.85 -0.54 2.48
CA ALA A 120 2.73 0.22 3.04
C ALA A 120 2.86 1.72 2.75
N LEU A 121 4.08 2.27 2.82
CA LEU A 121 4.36 3.67 2.47
C LEU A 121 4.01 3.97 1.01
N GLY A 122 4.39 3.09 0.07
CA GLY A 122 3.99 3.22 -1.33
C GLY A 122 2.47 3.28 -1.49
N LYS A 123 1.74 2.36 -0.84
CA LYS A 123 0.27 2.33 -0.92
C LYS A 123 -0.42 3.56 -0.34
N ILE A 124 0.14 4.19 0.70
CA ILE A 124 -0.39 5.44 1.25
C ILE A 124 -0.19 6.59 0.26
N GLY A 125 0.88 6.56 -0.53
CA GLY A 125 1.15 7.54 -1.56
C GLY A 125 1.49 8.94 -1.02
N ASP A 126 1.88 9.07 0.25
CA ASP A 126 2.23 10.38 0.82
C ASP A 126 3.64 10.79 0.39
N PRO A 127 3.83 11.97 -0.27
CA PRO A 127 5.14 12.40 -0.75
C PRO A 127 6.23 12.49 0.32
N ARG A 128 5.88 12.65 1.59
CA ARG A 128 6.83 12.66 2.71
C ARG A 128 7.56 11.32 2.88
N ALA A 129 7.06 10.22 2.31
CA ALA A 129 7.72 8.92 2.29
C ALA A 129 8.92 8.86 1.33
N TYR A 130 9.08 9.81 0.40
CA TYR A 130 10.12 9.78 -0.63
C TYR A 130 11.52 9.60 -0.06
N HIS A 131 12.01 10.52 0.76
CA HIS A 131 13.35 10.45 1.32
C HIS A 131 13.59 9.20 2.19
N PRO A 132 12.67 8.79 3.09
CA PRO A 132 12.78 7.51 3.78
C PRO A 132 12.90 6.31 2.85
N LEU A 133 12.14 6.25 1.74
CA LEU A 133 12.20 5.16 0.78
C LEU A 133 13.50 5.17 -0.04
N VAL A 134 14.00 6.34 -0.44
CA VAL A 134 15.33 6.46 -1.07
C VAL A 134 16.43 5.95 -0.12
N THR A 135 16.34 6.27 1.17
CA THR A 135 17.26 5.71 2.17
C THR A 135 17.13 4.18 2.27
N ALA A 136 15.91 3.65 2.18
CA ALA A 136 15.65 2.21 2.20
C ALA A 136 16.23 1.45 0.99
N LEU A 137 16.55 2.12 -0.11
CA LEU A 137 17.30 1.52 -1.23
C LEU A 137 18.73 1.09 -0.83
N GLN A 138 19.27 1.60 0.28
CA GLN A 138 20.57 1.21 0.83
C GLN A 138 20.45 0.19 1.99
N HIS A 139 19.27 -0.35 2.24
CA HIS A 139 19.05 -1.30 3.32
C HIS A 139 19.85 -2.60 3.09
N PRO A 140 20.45 -3.21 4.13
CA PRO A 140 21.26 -4.45 3.97
C PRO A 140 20.44 -5.62 3.39
N ALA A 141 19.17 -5.75 3.74
CA ALA A 141 18.29 -6.80 3.22
C ALA A 141 17.73 -6.46 1.84
N SER A 142 17.94 -7.37 0.88
CA SER A 142 17.48 -7.24 -0.51
C SER A 142 15.95 -7.12 -0.64
N ASP A 143 15.20 -7.77 0.23
CA ASP A 143 13.74 -7.71 0.25
C ASP A 143 13.23 -6.28 0.53
N VAL A 144 13.91 -5.55 1.41
CA VAL A 144 13.58 -4.14 1.73
C VAL A 144 13.88 -3.25 0.54
N ARG A 145 15.05 -3.42 -0.09
CA ARG A 145 15.43 -2.64 -1.28
C ARG A 145 14.46 -2.87 -2.44
N TYR A 146 14.07 -4.14 -2.66
CA TYR A 146 13.08 -4.51 -3.65
C TYR A 146 11.73 -3.82 -3.42
N GLU A 147 11.20 -3.85 -2.20
CA GLU A 147 9.93 -3.20 -1.88
C GLU A 147 10.03 -1.67 -1.89
N ALA A 148 11.21 -1.10 -1.59
CA ALA A 148 11.45 0.34 -1.72
C ALA A 148 11.39 0.80 -3.18
N CYS A 149 11.97 0.04 -4.14
CA CYS A 149 11.83 0.32 -5.58
C CYS A 149 10.35 0.41 -5.98
N ARG A 150 9.55 -0.58 -5.57
CA ARG A 150 8.12 -0.61 -5.88
C ARG A 150 7.34 0.54 -5.25
N ALA A 151 7.66 0.86 -3.99
CA ALA A 151 7.01 1.94 -3.27
C ALA A 151 7.29 3.31 -3.90
N LEU A 152 8.48 3.52 -4.46
CA LEU A 152 8.83 4.75 -5.19
C LEU A 152 8.02 4.90 -6.48
N VAL A 153 7.69 3.81 -7.16
CA VAL A 153 6.75 3.82 -8.30
C VAL A 153 5.35 4.25 -7.84
N ASP A 154 4.84 3.59 -6.78
CA ASP A 154 3.51 3.90 -6.23
C ASP A 154 3.40 5.39 -5.80
N LEU A 155 4.51 6.03 -5.38
CA LEU A 155 4.59 7.46 -5.06
C LEU A 155 4.62 8.38 -6.29
N HIS A 156 4.86 7.85 -7.50
CA HIS A 156 4.99 8.61 -8.75
C HIS A 156 6.06 9.72 -8.68
N VAL A 157 7.18 9.51 -7.99
CA VAL A 157 8.23 10.52 -7.82
C VAL A 157 9.34 10.33 -8.84
N LEU A 158 9.38 11.21 -9.85
CA LEU A 158 10.34 11.17 -10.96
C LEU A 158 11.79 11.34 -10.51
N ASP A 159 12.03 12.08 -9.43
CA ASP A 159 13.36 12.29 -8.87
C ASP A 159 14.05 10.99 -8.40
N ALA A 160 13.29 9.88 -8.28
CA ALA A 160 13.85 8.58 -7.99
C ALA A 160 14.52 7.89 -9.19
N VAL A 161 14.24 8.30 -10.43
CA VAL A 161 14.74 7.64 -11.66
C VAL A 161 16.26 7.48 -11.68
N PRO A 162 17.08 8.52 -11.41
CA PRO A 162 18.54 8.38 -11.45
C PRO A 162 19.09 7.38 -10.43
N VAL A 163 18.57 7.36 -9.20
CA VAL A 163 19.06 6.45 -8.16
C VAL A 163 18.60 5.01 -8.44
N LEU A 164 17.44 4.81 -9.03
CA LEU A 164 16.95 3.50 -9.45
C LEU A 164 17.78 2.94 -10.61
N HIS A 165 18.17 3.74 -11.61
CA HIS A 165 19.08 3.30 -12.67
C HIS A 165 20.45 2.90 -12.11
N ALA A 166 21.05 3.72 -11.23
CA ALA A 166 22.32 3.37 -10.60
C ALA A 166 22.24 2.06 -9.81
N MET A 167 21.11 1.80 -9.14
CA MET A 167 20.87 0.58 -8.41
C MET A 167 20.70 -0.62 -9.36
N ALA A 168 20.03 -0.46 -10.49
CA ALA A 168 19.87 -1.51 -11.50
C ALA A 168 21.21 -2.00 -12.06
N GLU A 169 22.19 -1.12 -12.17
CA GLU A 169 23.55 -1.44 -12.64
C GLU A 169 24.41 -2.13 -11.58
N THR A 170 24.15 -1.88 -10.28
CA THR A 170 25.08 -2.25 -9.18
C THR A 170 24.57 -3.34 -8.26
N ASP A 171 23.26 -3.53 -8.11
CA ASP A 171 22.69 -4.50 -7.15
C ASP A 171 22.47 -5.88 -7.77
N ALA A 172 23.48 -6.73 -7.70
CA ALA A 172 23.41 -8.12 -8.20
C ALA A 172 22.66 -9.08 -7.26
N THR A 173 22.07 -8.61 -6.17
CA THR A 173 21.43 -9.48 -5.16
C THR A 173 20.03 -9.91 -5.57
N LYS A 174 19.55 -10.96 -4.90
CA LYS A 174 18.17 -11.45 -5.05
C LYS A 174 17.45 -11.40 -3.71
N THR A 175 16.15 -11.22 -3.78
CA THR A 175 15.24 -11.34 -2.64
C THR A 175 15.22 -12.76 -2.09
N THR A 176 14.66 -12.95 -0.90
CA THR A 176 14.50 -14.29 -0.28
C THR A 176 13.64 -15.24 -1.12
N TRP A 177 12.80 -14.72 -2.01
CA TRP A 177 12.00 -15.50 -2.99
C TRP A 177 12.59 -15.54 -4.39
N GLY A 178 13.87 -15.11 -4.57
CA GLY A 178 14.63 -15.27 -5.79
C GLY A 178 14.49 -14.16 -6.84
N ALA A 179 13.72 -13.10 -6.60
CA ALA A 179 13.57 -11.99 -7.53
C ALA A 179 14.83 -11.09 -7.52
N PRO A 180 15.44 -10.76 -8.69
CA PRO A 180 16.57 -9.84 -8.75
C PRO A 180 16.16 -8.42 -8.35
N VAL A 181 16.97 -7.78 -7.50
CA VAL A 181 16.73 -6.38 -7.09
C VAL A 181 17.02 -5.42 -8.24
N ALA A 182 18.06 -5.69 -9.03
CA ALA A 182 18.37 -4.94 -10.25
C ALA A 182 17.16 -4.85 -11.22
N ASP A 183 16.46 -5.97 -11.43
CA ASP A 183 15.26 -5.99 -12.30
C ASP A 183 14.11 -5.15 -11.74
N ALA A 184 13.98 -5.13 -10.41
CA ALA A 184 12.97 -4.28 -9.77
C ALA A 184 13.31 -2.80 -9.90
N ALA A 185 14.57 -2.44 -9.72
CA ALA A 185 15.07 -1.08 -9.86
C ALA A 185 14.94 -0.60 -11.32
N GLN A 186 15.32 -1.42 -12.31
CA GLN A 186 15.18 -1.09 -13.72
C GLN A 186 13.71 -0.87 -14.10
N ARG A 187 12.82 -1.79 -13.74
CA ARG A 187 11.38 -1.64 -14.02
C ARG A 187 10.79 -0.41 -13.37
N ALA A 188 11.20 -0.11 -12.14
CA ALA A 188 10.73 1.07 -11.44
C ALA A 188 11.18 2.38 -12.14
N ALA A 189 12.43 2.44 -12.59
CA ALA A 189 12.94 3.56 -13.34
C ALA A 189 12.21 3.76 -14.68
N ASP A 190 12.01 2.67 -15.44
CA ASP A 190 11.31 2.69 -16.73
C ASP A 190 9.85 3.12 -16.58
N GLU A 191 9.15 2.62 -15.56
CA GLU A 191 7.75 2.95 -15.29
C GLU A 191 7.58 4.43 -14.92
N LEU A 192 8.43 4.95 -14.03
CA LEU A 192 8.44 6.36 -13.68
C LEU A 192 8.79 7.25 -14.89
N ALA A 193 9.81 6.89 -15.66
CA ALA A 193 10.19 7.65 -16.86
C ALA A 193 9.07 7.66 -17.92
N SER A 194 8.37 6.54 -18.08
CA SER A 194 7.24 6.42 -19.03
C SER A 194 6.04 7.25 -18.56
N SER A 195 5.80 7.32 -17.26
CA SER A 195 4.73 8.14 -16.68
C SER A 195 4.96 9.64 -16.90
N ALA A 196 6.22 10.09 -16.90
CA ALA A 196 6.58 11.47 -17.21
C ALA A 196 6.38 11.84 -18.71
N ALA A 197 6.43 10.85 -19.59
CA ALA A 197 6.27 11.06 -21.03
C ALA A 197 4.79 11.19 -21.47
N VAL A 198 3.84 10.89 -20.59
CA VAL A 198 2.42 11.12 -20.85
C VAL A 198 2.12 12.59 -20.56
N PRO A 199 1.75 13.42 -21.56
CA PRO A 199 1.40 14.82 -21.34
C PRO A 199 0.29 14.93 -20.30
N ASP A 200 0.43 15.88 -19.38
CA ASP A 200 -0.61 16.21 -18.40
C ASP A 200 -1.96 16.37 -19.11
N HIS A 201 -3.02 15.90 -18.47
CA HIS A 201 -4.39 15.98 -19.00
C HIS A 201 -4.75 17.41 -19.44
N ASP A 202 -4.21 18.42 -18.74
CA ASP A 202 -4.41 19.83 -19.10
C ASP A 202 -3.65 20.22 -20.38
N GLU A 203 -2.45 19.67 -20.63
CA GLU A 203 -1.74 19.85 -21.90
C GLU A 203 -2.43 19.13 -23.06
N GLN A 204 -3.00 17.94 -22.82
CA GLN A 204 -3.79 17.23 -23.83
C GLN A 204 -5.06 18.02 -24.19
N PHE A 205 -5.76 18.54 -23.20
CA PHE A 205 -6.95 19.39 -23.41
C PHE A 205 -6.59 20.71 -24.13
N ALA A 206 -5.49 21.36 -23.77
CA ALA A 206 -5.00 22.55 -24.44
C ALA A 206 -4.69 22.27 -25.93
N ARG A 207 -4.03 21.13 -26.21
CA ARG A 207 -3.68 20.72 -27.56
C ARG A 207 -4.92 20.36 -28.42
N VAL A 208 -5.88 19.66 -27.84
CA VAL A 208 -7.17 19.36 -28.50
C VAL A 208 -7.95 20.65 -28.77
N ASN A 209 -8.02 21.58 -27.82
CA ASN A 209 -8.68 22.86 -28.01
C ASN A 209 -8.00 23.74 -29.07
N GLU A 210 -6.68 23.67 -29.17
CA GLU A 210 -5.92 24.38 -30.21
C GLU A 210 -6.22 23.81 -31.61
N ILE A 211 -6.25 22.49 -31.77
CA ILE A 211 -6.65 21.81 -33.02
C ILE A 211 -8.08 22.18 -33.42
N LEU A 212 -9.02 22.21 -32.46
CA LEU A 212 -10.42 22.57 -32.70
C LEU A 212 -10.57 24.07 -33.09
N ARG A 213 -9.74 24.96 -32.54
CA ARG A 213 -9.69 26.37 -32.93
C ARG A 213 -9.17 26.55 -34.36
N GLN A 214 -8.09 25.83 -34.75
CA GLN A 214 -7.54 25.89 -36.09
C GLN A 214 -8.57 25.39 -37.13
N GLN A 215 -9.25 24.28 -36.86
CA GLN A 215 -10.32 23.76 -37.77
C GLN A 215 -11.53 24.69 -37.90
N ARG A 216 -11.86 25.47 -36.86
CA ARG A 216 -12.95 26.48 -36.92
C ARG A 216 -12.49 27.77 -37.61
N GLY A 217 -11.21 28.11 -37.54
CA GLY A 217 -10.62 29.24 -38.24
C GLY A 217 -10.63 29.09 -39.76
N ASP A 218 -10.32 27.86 -40.22
CA ASP A 218 -10.28 27.52 -41.64
C ASP A 218 -11.68 27.43 -42.28
N ALA A 219 -12.73 27.17 -41.48
CA ALA A 219 -14.11 27.09 -41.95
C ALA A 219 -14.80 28.47 -42.12
N ASN A 220 -14.16 29.57 -41.70
CA ASN A 220 -14.71 30.94 -41.80
C ASN A 220 -14.01 31.78 -42.89
N THR A 221 -13.20 31.17 -43.75
CA THR A 221 -12.44 31.84 -44.83
C THR A 221 -12.87 31.40 -46.23
N GLU A 222 -13.97 30.63 -46.37
CA GLU A 222 -14.67 30.37 -47.63
C GLU A 222 -16.08 31.05 -47.56
#